data_d82a3353523fdd623c5ed6042a1312f0
#
_entry.id   d82a3353523fdd623c5ed6042a1312f0
#
_cell.length_a   1.000
_cell.length_b   1.000
_cell.length_c   1.000
_cell.angle_alpha   90.00
_cell.angle_beta   90.00
_cell.angle_gamma   90.00
#
_symmetry.space_group_name_H-M   'P 1'
#
loop_
_entity.id
_entity.type
_entity.pdbx_description
1 polymer ?
#
loop_
_entity_poly.entity_id
_entity_poly.type
_entity_poly.pdbx_seq_one_letter_code
_entity_poly.pdbx_strand_id
1 'polypeptide(L)'
;MTVIVEKKNDVYLTIDAERDVSREISDFFTFEVPGFRFMPAYRSRKWDGKIRLFSQKTKEMYLGLYPYIKAFCEERDIPLVAGKGVGVVNKSDRDVVEKFCNNLGQKFEARDYQVDAVHTALKYNRTLLVSPTASGKLSLIHI
;
A
#
# COMPACT_ATOMS: atom_id res chain seq x y z
N MET A 1 20.17 6.28 15.75
CA MET A 1 19.63 6.03 14.39
C MET A 1 18.12 5.99 14.50
N THR A 2 17.40 6.95 13.94
CA THR A 2 15.94 7.00 14.00
C THR A 2 15.41 7.23 12.60
N VAL A 3 14.37 6.48 12.18
CA VAL A 3 13.68 6.65 10.92
C VAL A 3 12.44 7.50 11.16
N ILE A 4 12.33 8.63 10.47
CA ILE A 4 11.16 9.51 10.53
C ILE A 4 10.37 9.33 9.23
N VAL A 5 9.08 9.02 9.36
CA VAL A 5 8.19 8.80 8.21
C VAL A 5 7.07 9.84 8.27
N GLU A 6 6.92 10.64 7.22
CA GLU A 6 5.90 11.67 7.11
C GLU A 6 5.04 11.47 5.87
N LYS A 7 3.75 11.78 5.97
CA LYS A 7 2.85 11.76 4.83
C LYS A 7 3.10 13.00 3.96
N LYS A 8 3.61 12.81 2.73
CA LYS A 8 3.75 13.88 1.75
C LYS A 8 2.42 14.20 1.06
N ASN A 9 1.71 13.17 0.60
CA ASN A 9 0.39 13.26 -0.03
C ASN A 9 -0.34 11.92 0.05
N ASP A 10 -1.45 11.76 -0.66
CA ASP A 10 -2.21 10.50 -0.63
C ASP A 10 -1.55 9.34 -1.38
N VAL A 11 -0.45 9.58 -2.09
CA VAL A 11 0.30 8.56 -2.84
C VAL A 11 1.63 8.25 -2.18
N TYR A 12 2.34 9.27 -1.72
CA TYR A 12 3.72 9.18 -1.24
C TYR A 12 3.86 9.54 0.24
N LEU A 13 4.79 8.88 0.88
CA LEU A 13 5.40 9.26 2.15
C LEU A 13 6.87 9.64 1.92
N THR A 14 7.42 10.45 2.81
CA THR A 14 8.84 10.76 2.87
C THR A 14 9.46 10.00 4.05
N ILE A 15 10.66 9.47 3.82
CA ILE A 15 11.44 8.78 4.84
C ILE A 15 12.71 9.60 5.06
N ASP A 16 12.88 10.10 6.28
CA ASP A 16 14.13 10.72 6.71
C ASP A 16 14.88 9.76 7.63
N ALA A 17 16.07 9.38 7.21
CA ALA A 17 16.92 8.43 7.91
C ALA A 17 18.39 8.77 7.63
N GLU A 18 19.28 8.30 8.50
CA GLU A 18 20.72 8.37 8.27
C GLU A 18 21.11 7.64 6.98
N ARG A 19 22.23 8.02 6.40
CA ARG A 19 22.65 7.56 5.06
C ARG A 19 22.73 6.03 4.95
N ASP A 20 23.26 5.37 5.97
CA ASP A 20 23.43 3.92 5.96
C ASP A 20 22.08 3.20 6.05
N VAL A 21 21.21 3.64 6.95
CA VAL A 21 19.83 3.12 7.08
C VAL A 21 19.02 3.39 5.79
N SER A 22 19.16 4.57 5.20
CA SER A 22 18.51 4.90 3.93
C SER A 22 18.98 3.99 2.79
N ARG A 23 20.23 3.55 2.79
CA ARG A 23 20.76 2.60 1.84
C ARG A 23 20.17 1.21 2.04
N GLU A 24 20.12 0.74 3.29
CA GLU A 24 19.51 -0.55 3.63
C GLU A 24 18.02 -0.59 3.26
N ILE A 25 17.27 0.49 3.53
CA ILE A 25 15.88 0.63 3.08
C ILE A 25 15.79 0.52 1.57
N SER A 26 16.66 1.22 0.84
CA SER A 26 16.67 1.15 -0.63
C SER A 26 16.96 -0.25 -1.15
N ASP A 27 17.90 -0.95 -0.56
CA ASP A 27 18.26 -2.31 -0.97
C ASP A 27 17.12 -3.29 -0.66
N PHE A 28 16.51 -3.18 0.53
CA PHE A 28 15.36 -3.99 0.93
C PHE A 28 14.14 -3.80 0.02
N PHE A 29 13.86 -2.57 -0.41
CA PHE A 29 12.75 -2.23 -1.30
C PHE A 29 13.13 -2.21 -2.79
N THR A 30 14.22 -2.88 -3.15
CA THR A 30 14.65 -3.08 -4.54
C THR A 30 14.57 -4.56 -4.88
N PHE A 31 13.93 -4.89 -6.01
CA PHE A 31 13.84 -6.26 -6.50
C PHE A 31 14.08 -6.35 -8.00
N GLU A 32 14.59 -7.50 -8.44
CA GLU A 32 14.78 -7.79 -9.84
C GLU A 32 13.48 -8.26 -10.48
N VAL A 33 13.21 -7.79 -11.68
CA VAL A 33 12.00 -8.20 -12.41
C VAL A 33 12.24 -9.59 -13.01
N PRO A 34 11.37 -10.59 -12.78
CA PRO A 34 11.51 -11.90 -13.39
C PRO A 34 11.62 -11.79 -14.92
N GLY A 35 12.64 -12.43 -15.48
CA GLY A 35 12.87 -12.42 -16.93
C GLY A 35 13.40 -11.10 -17.51
N PHE A 36 13.88 -10.16 -16.69
CA PHE A 36 14.39 -8.86 -17.13
C PHE A 36 15.45 -8.95 -18.24
N ARG A 37 16.25 -10.03 -18.25
CA ARG A 37 17.30 -10.27 -19.26
C ARG A 37 16.77 -10.36 -20.69
N PHE A 38 15.50 -10.75 -20.85
CA PHE A 38 14.84 -10.87 -22.16
C PHE A 38 14.16 -9.56 -22.59
N MET A 39 14.05 -8.57 -21.71
CA MET A 39 13.38 -7.30 -22.01
C MET A 39 14.25 -6.40 -22.89
N PRO A 40 13.67 -5.74 -23.91
CA PRO A 40 14.39 -4.83 -24.80
C PRO A 40 15.11 -3.67 -24.06
N ALA A 41 14.48 -3.14 -23.01
CA ALA A 41 15.05 -2.05 -22.22
C ALA A 41 16.35 -2.47 -21.49
N TYR A 42 16.43 -3.71 -21.02
CA TYR A 42 17.65 -4.24 -20.42
C TYR A 42 18.73 -4.50 -21.48
N ARG A 43 18.34 -5.14 -22.59
CA ARG A 43 19.29 -5.41 -23.70
C ARG A 43 19.90 -4.16 -24.31
N SER A 44 19.11 -3.08 -24.36
CA SER A 44 19.58 -1.76 -24.82
C SER A 44 20.32 -0.94 -23.76
N ARG A 45 20.57 -1.53 -22.56
CA ARG A 45 21.23 -0.90 -21.40
C ARG A 45 20.54 0.39 -20.91
N LYS A 46 19.25 0.58 -21.21
CA LYS A 46 18.46 1.74 -20.73
C LYS A 46 17.91 1.51 -19.32
N TRP A 47 17.91 0.27 -18.87
CA TRP A 47 17.38 -0.13 -17.56
C TRP A 47 18.19 -1.31 -17.02
N ASP A 48 18.37 -1.35 -15.70
CA ASP A 48 19.18 -2.36 -15.00
C ASP A 48 18.42 -3.61 -14.55
N GLY A 49 17.15 -3.75 -14.92
CA GLY A 49 16.31 -4.89 -14.56
C GLY A 49 15.72 -4.83 -13.16
N LYS A 50 15.90 -3.72 -12.44
CA LYS A 50 15.46 -3.56 -11.06
C LYS A 50 14.34 -2.54 -10.92
N ILE A 51 13.39 -2.83 -10.05
CA ILE A 51 12.37 -1.89 -9.59
C ILE A 51 12.74 -1.45 -8.18
N ARG A 52 12.80 -0.15 -7.99
CA ARG A 52 13.08 0.50 -6.71
C ARG A 52 11.82 1.18 -6.22
N LEU A 53 11.31 0.74 -5.07
CA LEU A 53 10.11 1.30 -4.46
C LEU A 53 10.41 2.47 -3.52
N PHE A 54 11.68 2.64 -3.14
CA PHE A 54 12.18 3.78 -2.38
C PHE A 54 13.21 4.54 -3.19
N SER A 55 13.03 5.84 -3.31
CA SER A 55 13.96 6.74 -3.97
C SER A 55 14.85 7.43 -2.95
N GLN A 56 16.13 7.06 -2.88
CA GLN A 56 17.09 7.73 -1.99
C GLN A 56 17.28 9.21 -2.31
N LYS A 57 17.12 9.60 -3.59
CA LYS A 57 17.30 10.98 -4.03
C LYS A 57 16.18 11.90 -3.56
N THR A 58 14.94 11.45 -3.67
CA THR A 58 13.75 12.22 -3.27
C THR A 58 13.27 11.87 -1.87
N LYS A 59 13.85 10.82 -1.26
CA LYS A 59 13.44 10.25 0.02
C LYS A 59 11.97 9.79 0.03
N GLU A 60 11.42 9.44 -1.13
CA GLU A 60 10.02 9.10 -1.31
C GLU A 60 9.79 7.60 -1.44
N MET A 61 8.69 7.16 -0.86
CA MET A 61 8.14 5.80 -0.97
C MET A 61 6.63 5.87 -1.11
N TYR A 62 6.01 4.84 -1.69
CA TYR A 62 4.55 4.77 -1.74
C TYR A 62 3.94 4.60 -0.35
N LEU A 63 2.93 5.42 -0.03
CA LEU A 63 2.27 5.42 1.28
C LEU A 63 1.71 4.05 1.70
N GLY A 64 1.28 3.23 0.72
CA GLY A 64 0.79 1.87 0.98
C GLY A 64 1.86 0.90 1.49
N LEU A 65 3.13 1.24 1.39
CA LEU A 65 4.24 0.42 1.88
C LEU A 65 4.60 0.70 3.35
N TYR A 66 3.89 1.59 4.02
CA TYR A 66 4.13 1.89 5.43
C TYR A 66 4.17 0.66 6.36
N PRO A 67 3.29 -0.34 6.26
CA PRO A 67 3.37 -1.53 7.09
C PRO A 67 4.69 -2.30 6.93
N TYR A 68 5.23 -2.32 5.71
CA TYR A 68 6.49 -3.01 5.40
C TYR A 68 7.71 -2.26 5.94
N ILE A 69 7.73 -0.91 5.87
CA ILE A 69 8.83 -0.15 6.48
C ILE A 69 8.78 -0.23 8.00
N LYS A 70 7.58 -0.31 8.58
CA LYS A 70 7.41 -0.53 10.01
C LYS A 70 7.99 -1.89 10.42
N ALA A 71 7.63 -2.97 9.72
CA ALA A 71 8.17 -4.31 9.97
C ALA A 71 9.70 -4.35 9.78
N PHE A 72 10.23 -3.70 8.74
CA PHE A 72 11.65 -3.58 8.50
C PHE A 72 12.39 -2.94 9.69
N CYS A 73 11.84 -1.87 10.25
CA CYS A 73 12.42 -1.18 11.40
C CYS A 73 12.32 -2.04 12.68
N GLU A 74 11.19 -2.72 12.89
CA GLU A 74 10.99 -3.62 14.03
C GLU A 74 11.97 -4.80 14.02
N GLU A 75 12.19 -5.43 12.86
CA GLU A 75 13.15 -6.54 12.71
C GLU A 75 14.62 -6.16 13.01
N ARG A 76 14.95 -4.89 12.88
CA ARG A 76 16.31 -4.36 13.04
C ARG A 76 16.51 -3.50 14.29
N ASP A 77 15.51 -3.47 15.17
CA ASP A 77 15.50 -2.62 16.37
C ASP A 77 15.80 -1.15 16.09
N ILE A 78 15.33 -0.65 14.93
CA ILE A 78 15.49 0.75 14.53
C ILE A 78 14.25 1.53 14.99
N PRO A 79 14.42 2.59 15.83
CA PRO A 79 13.31 3.43 16.23
C PRO A 79 12.64 4.11 15.04
N LEU A 80 11.31 3.93 14.91
CA LEU A 80 10.50 4.54 13.87
C LEU A 80 9.55 5.58 14.48
N VAL A 81 9.60 6.80 13.95
CA VAL A 81 8.67 7.88 14.30
C VAL A 81 7.74 8.14 13.13
N ALA A 82 6.46 7.90 13.33
CA ALA A 82 5.44 8.15 12.32
C ALA A 82 4.79 9.52 12.52
N GLY A 83 4.80 10.34 11.47
CA GLY A 83 4.10 11.61 11.42
C GLY A 83 2.58 11.47 11.31
N LYS A 84 1.89 12.61 11.38
CA LYS A 84 0.41 12.64 11.26
C LYS A 84 -0.06 12.09 9.91
N GLY A 85 -1.08 11.23 9.95
CA GLY A 85 -1.72 10.68 8.74
C GLY A 85 -1.01 9.48 8.11
N VAL A 86 0.06 8.96 8.75
CA VAL A 86 0.73 7.72 8.34
C VAL A 86 0.14 6.56 9.13
N GLY A 87 -0.20 5.45 8.44
CA GLY A 87 -0.72 4.24 9.08
C GLY A 87 -2.09 4.41 9.75
N VAL A 88 -2.86 5.41 9.35
CA VAL A 88 -4.18 5.66 9.92
C VAL A 88 -5.14 4.55 9.49
N VAL A 89 -5.71 3.89 10.49
CA VAL A 89 -6.82 2.94 10.33
C VAL A 89 -8.09 3.68 10.72
N ASN A 90 -9.03 3.79 9.79
CA ASN A 90 -10.30 4.46 10.07
C ASN A 90 -11.17 3.60 11.01
N LYS A 91 -11.87 4.26 11.91
CA LYS A 91 -12.92 3.59 12.68
C LYS A 91 -14.11 3.39 11.75
N SER A 92 -14.40 2.15 11.40
CA SER A 92 -15.51 1.75 10.55
C SER A 92 -16.27 0.64 11.28
N ASP A 93 -17.57 0.82 11.42
CA ASP A 93 -18.44 -0.19 11.98
C ASP A 93 -19.08 -0.99 10.84
N ARG A 94 -18.97 -2.33 10.90
CA ARG A 94 -19.49 -3.24 9.87
C ARG A 94 -21.00 -3.11 9.71
N ASP A 95 -21.74 -2.99 10.82
CA ASP A 95 -23.20 -2.92 10.80
C ASP A 95 -23.69 -1.63 10.13
N VAL A 96 -22.96 -0.54 10.30
CA VAL A 96 -23.23 0.73 9.62
C VAL A 96 -22.97 0.62 8.11
N VAL A 97 -21.89 -0.05 7.72
CA VAL A 97 -21.55 -0.31 6.32
C VAL A 97 -22.59 -1.21 5.67
N GLU A 98 -23.05 -2.24 6.35
CA GLU A 98 -24.10 -3.16 5.85
C GLU A 98 -25.42 -2.41 5.59
N LYS A 99 -25.87 -1.63 6.55
CA LYS A 99 -27.05 -0.76 6.39
C LYS A 99 -26.90 0.21 5.22
N PHE A 100 -25.73 0.81 5.08
CA PHE A 100 -25.42 1.69 3.95
C PHE A 100 -25.52 0.93 2.61
N CYS A 101 -24.87 -0.22 2.48
CA CYS A 101 -24.90 -1.04 1.27
C CYS A 101 -26.33 -1.45 0.88
N ASN A 102 -27.16 -1.83 1.85
CA ASN A 102 -28.54 -2.25 1.60
C ASN A 102 -29.48 -1.09 1.28
N ASN A 103 -29.15 0.12 1.71
CA ASN A 103 -29.94 1.33 1.43
C ASN A 103 -29.62 2.02 0.07
N LEU A 104 -28.68 1.51 -0.69
CA LEU A 104 -28.29 2.08 -2.01
C LEU A 104 -29.33 1.88 -3.11
N GLY A 105 -30.49 1.29 -2.81
CA GLY A 105 -31.57 1.09 -3.78
C GLY A 105 -31.24 0.05 -4.88
N GLN A 106 -30.30 -0.80 -4.62
CA GLN A 106 -29.94 -1.89 -5.54
C GLN A 106 -31.05 -2.95 -5.57
N LYS A 107 -31.14 -3.63 -6.72
CA LYS A 107 -32.16 -4.68 -6.98
C LYS A 107 -32.03 -5.90 -6.06
N PHE A 108 -30.84 -6.09 -5.47
CA PHE A 108 -30.49 -7.22 -4.60
C PHE A 108 -29.76 -6.72 -3.37
N GLU A 109 -29.97 -7.38 -2.25
CA GLU A 109 -29.20 -7.14 -1.04
C GLU A 109 -27.71 -7.45 -1.25
N ALA A 110 -26.86 -6.66 -0.59
CA ALA A 110 -25.42 -6.88 -0.64
C ALA A 110 -25.07 -8.20 0.08
N ARG A 111 -24.25 -9.02 -0.54
CA ARG A 111 -23.78 -10.28 0.07
C ARG A 111 -22.73 -9.98 1.13
N ASP A 112 -22.63 -10.84 2.16
CA ASP A 112 -21.69 -10.65 3.29
C ASP A 112 -20.26 -10.31 2.87
N TYR A 113 -19.71 -11.06 1.92
CA TYR A 113 -18.35 -10.79 1.43
C TYR A 113 -18.21 -9.45 0.68
N GLN A 114 -19.30 -8.91 0.11
CA GLN A 114 -19.32 -7.59 -0.51
C GLN A 114 -19.29 -6.49 0.56
N VAL A 115 -20.10 -6.67 1.62
CA VAL A 115 -20.08 -5.78 2.80
C VAL A 115 -18.70 -5.79 3.45
N ASP A 116 -18.10 -6.98 3.63
CA ASP A 116 -16.75 -7.11 4.20
C ASP A 116 -15.67 -6.46 3.34
N ALA A 117 -15.80 -6.55 2.01
CA ALA A 117 -14.89 -5.88 1.07
C ALA A 117 -14.98 -4.34 1.20
N VAL A 118 -16.19 -3.79 1.24
CA VAL A 118 -16.42 -2.34 1.44
C VAL A 118 -15.92 -1.91 2.80
N HIS A 119 -16.25 -2.64 3.86
CA HIS A 119 -15.78 -2.36 5.21
C HIS A 119 -14.25 -2.34 5.30
N THR A 120 -13.59 -3.33 4.70
CA THR A 120 -12.12 -3.42 4.65
C THR A 120 -11.51 -2.25 3.88
N ALA A 121 -12.10 -1.88 2.75
CA ALA A 121 -11.65 -0.74 1.95
C ALA A 121 -11.78 0.59 2.72
N LEU A 122 -12.88 0.81 3.41
CA LEU A 122 -13.12 2.00 4.23
C LEU A 122 -12.18 2.05 5.44
N LYS A 123 -11.93 0.91 6.06
CA LYS A 123 -11.06 0.79 7.24
C LYS A 123 -9.60 1.10 6.92
N TYR A 124 -9.08 0.55 5.84
CA TYR A 124 -7.66 0.64 5.50
C TYR A 124 -7.32 1.65 4.43
N ASN A 125 -8.31 2.27 3.78
CA ASN A 125 -8.18 3.24 2.67
C ASN A 125 -7.48 2.67 1.41
N ARG A 126 -6.59 1.70 1.58
CA ARG A 126 -5.85 1.03 0.49
C ARG A 126 -5.89 -0.46 0.71
N THR A 127 -6.54 -1.15 -0.20
CA THR A 127 -6.77 -2.59 -0.09
C THR A 127 -6.76 -3.22 -1.47
N LEU A 128 -6.15 -4.38 -1.59
CA LEU A 128 -6.26 -5.23 -2.77
C LEU A 128 -7.35 -6.27 -2.50
N LEU A 129 -8.48 -6.12 -3.19
CA LEU A 129 -9.58 -7.07 -3.14
C LEU A 129 -9.44 -8.10 -4.27
N VAL A 130 -9.10 -9.33 -3.91
CA VAL A 130 -9.02 -10.45 -4.85
C VAL A 130 -10.34 -11.21 -4.78
N SER A 131 -11.04 -11.26 -5.92
CA SER A 131 -12.37 -11.87 -6.00
C SER A 131 -12.51 -12.66 -7.29
N PRO A 132 -13.13 -13.86 -7.28
CA PRO A 132 -13.32 -14.69 -8.46
C PRO A 132 -14.25 -14.03 -9.49
N THR A 133 -14.28 -14.57 -10.69
CA THR A 133 -15.19 -14.14 -11.74
C THR A 133 -16.64 -14.36 -11.29
N ALA A 134 -17.56 -13.50 -11.70
CA ALA A 134 -18.99 -13.55 -11.34
C ALA A 134 -19.32 -13.35 -9.85
N SER A 135 -18.38 -12.93 -9.02
CA SER A 135 -18.62 -12.61 -7.58
C SER A 135 -19.32 -11.26 -7.35
N GLY A 136 -19.72 -10.55 -8.40
CA GLY A 136 -20.33 -9.23 -8.25
C GLY A 136 -19.34 -8.09 -8.02
N LYS A 137 -18.09 -8.22 -8.49
CA LYS A 137 -17.06 -7.16 -8.40
C LYS A 137 -17.53 -5.81 -8.91
N LEU A 138 -18.28 -5.81 -10.01
CA LEU A 138 -18.81 -4.58 -10.61
C LEU A 138 -19.82 -3.87 -9.70
N SER A 139 -20.58 -4.63 -8.91
CA SER A 139 -21.49 -4.05 -7.91
C SER A 139 -20.73 -3.27 -6.82
N LEU A 140 -19.53 -3.72 -6.44
CA LEU A 140 -18.69 -3.02 -5.47
C LEU A 140 -18.19 -1.66 -5.98
N ILE A 141 -18.05 -1.49 -7.28
CA ILE A 141 -17.64 -0.21 -7.89
C ILE A 141 -18.78 0.82 -7.83
N HIS A 142 -20.01 0.35 -7.76
CA HIS A 142 -21.20 1.21 -7.67
C HIS A 142 -21.59 1.55 -6.21
N ILE A 143 -20.99 0.88 -5.25
CA ILE A 143 -21.12 1.17 -3.82
C ILE A 143 -20.11 2.24 -3.42
#